data_30452a1feaabb2d3e07849dc2edbeda4
#
_entry.id   30452a1feaabb2d3e07849dc2edbeda4
#
_cell.length_a   1.000
_cell.length_b   1.000
_cell.length_c   1.000
_cell.angle_alpha   90.00
_cell.angle_beta   90.00
_cell.angle_gamma   90.00
#
_symmetry.space_group_name_H-M   'P 1'
#
loop_
_entity.id
_entity.type
_entity.pdbx_description
1 polymer ?
#
loop_
_entity_poly.entity_id
_entity_poly.type
_entity_poly.pdbx_seq_one_letter_code
_entity_poly.pdbx_strand_id
1 'polypeptide(L)'
;MLRKFKGISPDVDPKAHVFESADVIGMVKMKEFASVWPNCTVRGDVNRIEIGRYSNIQDNSCLHVADRYACIVGDYVTVGHCATLHACTVEDHVLIGMGSVVLDGCVVGTGSVIAAGAVVTKGTIVEPIP
;
A
#
# COMPACT_ATOMS: atom_id res chain seq x y z
N MET A 1 -14.24 0.80 5.30
CA MET A 1 -15.46 0.78 4.46
C MET A 1 -15.06 0.93 3.01
N LEU A 2 -15.69 0.19 2.15
CA LEU A 2 -15.45 0.29 0.69
C LEU A 2 -16.25 1.46 0.13
N ARG A 3 -15.60 2.35 -0.62
CA ARG A 3 -16.24 3.55 -1.17
C ARG A 3 -16.02 3.65 -2.67
N LYS A 4 -17.11 3.86 -3.40
CA LYS A 4 -17.05 4.15 -4.84
C LYS A 4 -16.54 5.58 -5.06
N PHE A 5 -15.68 5.76 -6.06
CA PHE A 5 -15.23 7.08 -6.49
C PHE A 5 -15.36 7.22 -8.00
N LYS A 6 -16.09 8.22 -8.46
CA LYS A 6 -16.38 8.46 -9.90
C LYS A 6 -16.85 7.19 -10.63
N GLY A 7 -17.76 6.45 -10.00
CA GLY A 7 -18.34 5.25 -10.57
C GLY A 7 -17.48 3.99 -10.43
N ILE A 8 -16.29 4.08 -9.87
CA ILE A 8 -15.38 2.93 -9.72
C ILE A 8 -15.39 2.47 -8.27
N SER A 9 -15.71 1.19 -8.06
CA SER A 9 -15.70 0.55 -6.74
C SER A 9 -14.41 -0.25 -6.54
N PRO A 10 -13.91 -0.34 -5.31
CA PRO A 10 -12.82 -1.26 -5.01
C PRO A 10 -13.15 -2.70 -5.38
N ASP A 11 -12.15 -3.40 -5.91
CA ASP A 11 -12.21 -4.82 -6.22
C ASP A 11 -11.48 -5.58 -5.11
N VAL A 12 -12.24 -6.09 -4.16
CA VAL A 12 -11.70 -6.75 -2.98
C VAL A 12 -12.03 -8.23 -3.04
N ASP A 13 -10.99 -9.07 -3.02
CA ASP A 13 -11.18 -10.52 -2.98
C ASP A 13 -12.03 -10.91 -1.76
N PRO A 14 -12.95 -11.88 -1.89
CA PRO A 14 -13.79 -12.30 -0.75
C PRO A 14 -13.02 -12.78 0.47
N LYS A 15 -11.78 -13.22 0.30
CA LYS A 15 -10.90 -13.66 1.39
C LYS A 15 -10.00 -12.55 1.93
N ALA A 16 -10.09 -11.35 1.37
CA ALA A 16 -9.40 -10.18 1.92
C ALA A 16 -10.24 -9.56 3.03
N HIS A 17 -9.61 -8.80 3.91
CA HIS A 17 -10.31 -8.16 5.02
C HIS A 17 -10.04 -6.67 5.08
N VAL A 18 -11.11 -5.89 5.22
CA VAL A 18 -11.05 -4.44 5.44
C VAL A 18 -11.77 -4.16 6.75
N PHE A 19 -11.05 -3.63 7.73
CA PHE A 19 -11.65 -3.27 9.02
C PHE A 19 -12.61 -2.10 8.85
N GLU A 20 -13.65 -2.07 9.68
CA GLU A 20 -14.77 -1.14 9.53
C GLU A 20 -14.34 0.32 9.47
N SER A 21 -13.37 0.72 10.29
CA SER A 21 -12.90 2.10 10.36
C SER A 21 -11.89 2.48 9.27
N ALA A 22 -11.49 1.54 8.43
CA ALA A 22 -10.64 1.83 7.28
C ALA A 22 -11.49 2.27 6.08
N ASP A 23 -10.95 3.16 5.26
CA ASP A 23 -11.57 3.57 4.01
C ASP A 23 -10.75 3.11 2.83
N VAL A 24 -11.36 2.29 1.96
CA VAL A 24 -10.78 1.82 0.70
C VAL A 24 -11.63 2.42 -0.42
N ILE A 25 -11.02 3.27 -1.23
CA ILE A 25 -11.73 4.20 -2.10
C ILE A 25 -11.30 4.03 -3.56
N GLY A 26 -12.25 3.81 -4.46
CA GLY A 26 -12.03 3.89 -5.90
C GLY A 26 -11.25 2.73 -6.50
N MET A 27 -10.25 3.04 -7.32
CA MET A 27 -9.44 2.06 -8.07
C MET A 27 -8.46 1.33 -7.15
N VAL A 28 -8.96 0.44 -6.34
CA VAL A 28 -8.15 -0.40 -5.45
C VAL A 28 -8.44 -1.85 -5.72
N LYS A 29 -7.40 -2.65 -5.91
CA LYS A 29 -7.51 -4.10 -6.00
C LYS A 29 -6.81 -4.74 -4.81
N MET A 30 -7.56 -5.53 -4.05
CA MET A 30 -7.00 -6.32 -2.95
C MET A 30 -7.10 -7.80 -3.29
N LYS A 31 -5.97 -8.48 -3.24
CA LYS A 31 -5.89 -9.92 -3.51
C LYS A 31 -6.22 -10.73 -2.25
N GLU A 32 -6.30 -12.05 -2.41
CA GLU A 32 -6.72 -12.94 -1.33
C GLU A 32 -5.83 -12.81 -0.08
N PHE A 33 -6.44 -12.84 1.07
CA PHE A 33 -5.79 -12.74 2.38
C PHE A 33 -5.03 -11.43 2.63
N ALA A 34 -5.19 -10.44 1.76
CA ALA A 34 -4.73 -9.08 2.07
C ALA A 34 -5.61 -8.48 3.17
N SER A 35 -5.05 -7.58 3.96
CA SER A 35 -5.81 -6.93 5.03
C SER A 35 -5.46 -5.47 5.18
N VAL A 36 -6.49 -4.66 5.41
CA VAL A 36 -6.36 -3.23 5.72
C VAL A 36 -6.97 -3.00 7.08
N TRP A 37 -6.16 -2.52 8.01
CA TRP A 37 -6.43 -2.43 9.43
C TRP A 37 -7.09 -1.10 9.82
N PRO A 38 -7.51 -0.92 11.08
CA PRO A 38 -8.28 0.26 11.46
C PRO A 38 -7.63 1.60 11.11
N ASN A 39 -8.48 2.54 10.72
CA ASN A 39 -8.12 3.94 10.46
C ASN A 39 -7.14 4.14 9.30
N CYS A 40 -7.00 3.14 8.43
CA CYS A 40 -6.23 3.30 7.20
C CYS A 40 -7.05 4.04 6.14
N THR A 41 -6.36 4.75 5.27
CA THR A 41 -6.93 5.31 4.05
C THR A 41 -6.17 4.75 2.85
N VAL A 42 -6.89 4.09 1.95
CA VAL A 42 -6.35 3.54 0.70
C VAL A 42 -7.15 4.15 -0.43
N ARG A 43 -6.59 5.17 -1.06
CA ARG A 43 -7.35 5.99 -2.01
C ARG A 43 -6.77 5.92 -3.42
N GLY A 44 -7.45 5.19 -4.31
CA GLY A 44 -7.14 5.09 -5.73
C GLY A 44 -8.06 6.00 -6.54
N ASP A 45 -7.71 7.26 -6.67
CA ASP A 45 -8.51 8.27 -7.35
C ASP A 45 -7.98 8.59 -8.76
N VAL A 46 -6.81 9.19 -8.87
CA VAL A 46 -6.22 9.55 -10.16
C VAL A 46 -5.37 8.43 -10.78
N ASN A 47 -5.14 7.35 -10.04
CA ASN A 47 -4.44 6.14 -10.49
C ASN A 47 -4.85 5.00 -9.59
N ARG A 48 -4.35 3.79 -9.86
CA ARG A 48 -4.74 2.57 -9.15
C ARG A 48 -3.82 2.23 -7.99
N ILE A 49 -4.39 1.49 -7.05
CA ILE A 49 -3.65 0.84 -5.96
C ILE A 49 -3.87 -0.67 -6.08
N GLU A 50 -2.80 -1.44 -5.89
CA GLU A 50 -2.90 -2.90 -5.75
C GLU A 50 -2.26 -3.33 -4.45
N ILE A 51 -2.93 -4.24 -3.74
CA ILE A 51 -2.41 -4.86 -2.51
C ILE A 51 -2.39 -6.36 -2.73
N GLY A 52 -1.19 -6.92 -2.72
CA GLY A 52 -0.95 -8.32 -3.02
C GLY A 52 -1.41 -9.30 -1.94
N ARG A 53 -1.29 -10.59 -2.26
CA ARG A 53 -1.74 -11.66 -1.36
C ARG A 53 -0.96 -11.64 -0.05
N TYR A 54 -1.66 -11.91 1.04
CA TYR A 54 -1.07 -11.99 2.40
C TYR A 54 -0.33 -10.73 2.84
N SER A 55 -0.56 -9.62 2.17
CA SER A 55 0.00 -8.32 2.58
C SER A 55 -0.93 -7.64 3.58
N ASN A 56 -0.35 -6.91 4.52
CA ASN A 56 -1.14 -6.19 5.51
C ASN A 56 -0.75 -4.71 5.57
N ILE A 57 -1.76 -3.88 5.63
CA ILE A 57 -1.62 -2.43 5.79
C ILE A 57 -2.11 -2.12 7.20
N GLN A 58 -1.17 -1.84 8.11
CA GLN A 58 -1.49 -1.72 9.52
C GLN A 58 -2.04 -0.34 9.88
N ASP A 59 -2.55 -0.25 11.09
CA ASP A 59 -3.34 0.87 11.60
C ASP A 59 -2.77 2.25 11.26
N ASN A 60 -3.64 3.16 10.87
CA ASN A 60 -3.33 4.57 10.63
C ASN A 60 -2.39 4.82 9.44
N SER A 61 -2.25 3.86 8.53
CA SER A 61 -1.43 4.03 7.34
C SER A 61 -2.23 4.65 6.21
N CYS A 62 -1.51 5.29 5.28
CA CYS A 62 -2.11 5.94 4.12
C CYS A 62 -1.41 5.47 2.84
N LEU A 63 -2.20 4.99 1.88
CA LEU A 63 -1.75 4.65 0.53
C LEU A 63 -2.44 5.59 -0.46
N HIS A 64 -1.64 6.26 -1.27
CA HIS A 64 -2.14 7.15 -2.29
C HIS A 64 -1.32 7.06 -3.57
N VAL A 65 -1.75 7.75 -4.59
CA VAL A 65 -1.22 7.65 -5.95
C VAL A 65 -0.92 9.05 -6.51
N ALA A 66 -0.23 9.08 -7.63
CA ALA A 66 -0.06 10.28 -8.44
C ALA A 66 -0.50 9.98 -9.87
N ASP A 67 -0.65 10.99 -10.72
CA ASP A 67 -1.05 10.80 -12.11
C ASP A 67 -0.13 9.83 -12.84
N ARG A 68 1.18 9.94 -12.62
CA ARG A 68 2.19 9.17 -13.34
C ARG A 68 2.50 7.82 -12.68
N TYR A 69 2.24 7.67 -11.40
CA TYR A 69 2.62 6.47 -10.65
C TYR A 69 1.47 5.92 -9.84
N ALA A 70 1.18 4.65 -10.04
CA ALA A 70 0.31 3.87 -9.18
C ALA A 70 1.00 3.60 -7.83
N CYS A 71 0.26 3.07 -6.88
CA CYS A 71 0.82 2.54 -5.64
C CYS A 71 0.63 1.02 -5.65
N ILE A 72 1.71 0.28 -5.80
CA ILE A 72 1.68 -1.18 -5.94
C ILE A 72 2.37 -1.81 -4.74
N VAL A 73 1.63 -2.63 -4.01
CA VAL A 73 2.15 -3.44 -2.91
C VAL A 73 2.09 -4.90 -3.34
N GLY A 74 3.23 -5.56 -3.33
CA GLY A 74 3.35 -6.96 -3.72
C GLY A 74 2.76 -7.93 -2.71
N ASP A 75 3.18 -9.20 -2.81
CA ASP A 75 2.71 -10.27 -1.93
C ASP A 75 3.57 -10.35 -0.66
N TYR A 76 2.97 -10.78 0.45
CA TYR A 76 3.68 -10.99 1.72
C TYR A 76 4.41 -9.74 2.22
N VAL A 77 3.83 -8.58 2.00
CA VAL A 77 4.37 -7.30 2.47
C VAL A 77 3.72 -6.91 3.79
N THR A 78 4.54 -6.47 4.73
CA THR A 78 4.06 -5.86 5.97
C THR A 78 4.29 -4.35 5.89
N VAL A 79 3.21 -3.60 5.95
CA VAL A 79 3.26 -2.14 6.07
C VAL A 79 2.92 -1.78 7.51
N GLY A 80 3.91 -1.33 8.24
CA GLY A 80 3.78 -1.00 9.67
C GLY A 80 2.84 0.18 9.92
N HIS A 81 2.49 0.36 11.19
CA HIS A 81 1.56 1.41 11.61
C HIS A 81 2.02 2.80 11.18
N CYS A 82 1.08 3.66 10.85
CA CYS A 82 1.36 5.07 10.55
C CYS A 82 2.33 5.29 9.39
N ALA A 83 2.44 4.34 8.47
CA ALA A 83 3.28 4.50 7.28
C ALA A 83 2.53 5.22 6.18
N THR A 84 3.27 5.91 5.32
CA THR A 84 2.74 6.55 4.13
C THR A 84 3.43 5.98 2.89
N LEU A 85 2.65 5.36 2.02
CA LEU A 85 3.12 4.92 0.70
C LEU A 85 2.44 5.79 -0.35
N HIS A 86 3.22 6.56 -1.07
CA HIS A 86 2.68 7.49 -2.06
C HIS A 86 3.29 7.23 -3.43
N ALA A 87 2.47 6.73 -4.37
CA ALA A 87 2.85 6.57 -5.77
C ALA A 87 4.15 5.77 -5.95
N CYS A 88 4.30 4.68 -5.25
CA CYS A 88 5.52 3.86 -5.21
C CYS A 88 5.19 2.39 -5.47
N THR A 89 6.23 1.61 -5.73
CA THR A 89 6.13 0.16 -5.88
C THR A 89 6.91 -0.51 -4.76
N VAL A 90 6.23 -1.38 -4.03
CA VAL A 90 6.84 -2.22 -2.98
C VAL A 90 6.73 -3.65 -3.46
N GLU A 91 7.87 -4.29 -3.70
CA GLU A 91 7.92 -5.66 -4.19
C GLU A 91 7.63 -6.67 -3.07
N ASP A 92 7.71 -7.97 -3.40
CA ASP A 92 7.28 -9.02 -2.48
C ASP A 92 8.20 -9.14 -1.24
N HIS A 93 7.65 -9.64 -0.13
CA HIS A 93 8.40 -9.95 1.09
C HIS A 93 9.13 -8.75 1.69
N VAL A 94 8.60 -7.56 1.56
CA VAL A 94 9.17 -6.33 2.09
C VAL A 94 8.54 -5.99 3.44
N LEU A 95 9.35 -5.48 4.36
CA LEU A 95 8.88 -4.88 5.60
C LEU A 95 9.04 -3.36 5.50
N ILE A 96 7.93 -2.65 5.52
CA ILE A 96 7.89 -1.20 5.64
C ILE A 96 7.71 -0.85 7.11
N GLY A 97 8.74 -0.29 7.74
CA GLY A 97 8.71 0.04 9.16
C GLY A 97 7.69 1.11 9.50
N MET A 98 7.18 1.06 10.75
CA MET A 98 6.17 2.01 11.22
C MET A 98 6.65 3.46 11.09
N GLY A 99 5.73 4.34 10.70
CA GLY A 99 6.02 5.77 10.57
C GLY A 99 6.92 6.14 9.41
N SER A 100 7.29 5.20 8.54
CA SER A 100 8.11 5.52 7.36
C SER A 100 7.28 6.17 6.27
N VAL A 101 7.98 6.89 5.39
CA VAL A 101 7.37 7.59 4.25
C VAL A 101 8.11 7.17 2.98
N VAL A 102 7.38 6.58 2.03
CA VAL A 102 7.94 6.15 0.73
C VAL A 102 7.26 6.96 -0.36
N LEU A 103 8.05 7.71 -1.12
CA LEU A 103 7.56 8.74 -2.02
C LEU A 103 7.54 8.29 -3.50
N ASP A 104 7.07 9.20 -4.34
CA ASP A 104 6.72 8.97 -5.75
C ASP A 104 7.86 8.36 -6.55
N GLY A 105 7.54 7.33 -7.32
CA GLY A 105 8.48 6.67 -8.23
C GLY A 105 9.50 5.78 -7.55
N CYS A 106 9.44 5.62 -6.22
CA CYS A 106 10.32 4.68 -5.54
C CYS A 106 9.98 3.23 -5.90
N VAL A 107 11.00 2.40 -5.92
CA VAL A 107 10.84 0.94 -5.99
C VAL A 107 11.60 0.34 -4.80
N VAL A 108 10.87 -0.35 -3.94
CA VAL A 108 11.47 -1.07 -2.79
C VAL A 108 11.57 -2.53 -3.19
N GLY A 109 12.79 -3.00 -3.42
CA GLY A 109 13.06 -4.32 -3.96
C GLY A 109 12.74 -5.45 -3.00
N THR A 110 12.44 -6.62 -3.58
CA THR A 110 12.03 -7.83 -2.86
C THR A 110 12.95 -8.14 -1.66
N GLY A 111 12.33 -8.43 -0.51
CA GLY A 111 13.02 -8.84 0.71
C GLY A 111 13.62 -7.68 1.51
N SER A 112 13.48 -6.44 1.07
CA SER A 112 14.06 -5.28 1.74
C SER A 112 13.33 -4.94 3.04
N VAL A 113 14.03 -4.23 3.92
CA VAL A 113 13.48 -3.67 5.14
C VAL A 113 13.69 -2.16 5.12
N ILE A 114 12.60 -1.42 5.23
CA ILE A 114 12.66 0.03 5.44
C ILE A 114 12.49 0.26 6.94
N ALA A 115 13.48 0.89 7.54
CA ALA A 115 13.49 1.11 9.00
C ALA A 115 12.35 2.04 9.43
N ALA A 116 11.88 1.86 10.66
CA ALA A 116 10.85 2.73 11.22
C ALA A 116 11.26 4.20 11.14
N GLY A 117 10.34 5.06 10.74
CA GLY A 117 10.57 6.50 10.62
C GLY A 117 11.44 6.94 9.45
N ALA A 118 11.90 6.02 8.60
CA ALA A 118 12.72 6.37 7.44
C ALA A 118 11.91 7.12 6.39
N VAL A 119 12.59 7.97 5.63
CA VAL A 119 12.04 8.63 4.46
C VAL A 119 12.78 8.13 3.23
N VAL A 120 12.04 7.49 2.32
CA VAL A 120 12.56 7.05 1.03
C VAL A 120 12.16 8.10 0.02
N THR A 121 13.11 8.91 -0.41
CA THR A 121 12.86 10.08 -1.26
C THR A 121 12.52 9.68 -2.69
N LYS A 122 11.87 10.59 -3.42
CA LYS A 122 11.36 10.35 -4.78
C LYS A 122 12.39 9.69 -5.69
N GLY A 123 11.96 8.69 -6.43
CA GLY A 123 12.78 8.00 -7.43
C GLY A 123 13.86 7.08 -6.87
N THR A 124 13.91 6.88 -5.57
CA THR A 124 14.89 5.98 -4.96
C THR A 124 14.60 4.53 -5.33
N ILE A 125 15.63 3.81 -5.72
CA ILE A 125 15.56 2.37 -5.96
C ILE A 125 16.30 1.67 -4.82
N VAL A 126 15.56 0.92 -4.02
CA VAL A 126 16.14 0.07 -2.99
C VAL A 126 16.32 -1.32 -3.59
N GLU A 127 17.57 -1.74 -3.72
CA GLU A 127 17.88 -3.01 -4.38
C GLU A 127 17.29 -4.20 -3.61
N PRO A 128 16.83 -5.26 -4.32
CA PRO A 128 16.37 -6.47 -3.67
C PRO A 128 17.48 -7.10 -2.82
N ILE A 129 17.08 -7.76 -1.74
CA ILE A 129 18.00 -8.58 -0.96
C ILE A 129 18.09 -9.96 -1.61
N PRO A 130 19.29 -10.44 -1.93
CA PRO A 130 19.47 -11.74 -2.58
C PRO A 130 19.01 -12.88 -1.70
#